data_83e1650037cd13ca894afd4dd5f30ac3
#
_entry.id   83e1650037cd13ca894afd4dd5f30ac3
#
_cell.length_a   1.000
_cell.length_b   1.000
_cell.length_c   1.000
_cell.angle_alpha   90.00
_cell.angle_beta   90.00
_cell.angle_gamma   90.00
#
_symmetry.space_group_name_H-M   'P 1'
#
loop_
_entity.id
_entity.type
_entity.pdbx_description
1 polymer ?
#
loop_
_entity_poly.entity_id
_entity_poly.type
_entity_poly.pdbx_seq_one_letter_code
_entity_poly.pdbx_strand_id
1 'polypeptide(L)'
;MSNSASSKHSDALIISAASKSFGSTLLALLGSLNLNWPSHPPVMIYDLGMDTDILETLKANQIQVRKVPAFVPHWREHFTWKPWCLNDAPARDIIWMDAGLTILRPLDEIFTWLDQVGYFMLVNYELLDYEASEAACHACGVSPEFRFGKHTLPSGLMAFRKEGRIKDMLSEAARIVCDEAAVKATLPTHRHDQAILSLLLYKNFEHPLFSDGLIYLGWEAPDTVPGQKVWVNRRLLREEDKAHFIDHI
;
A
#
# COMPACT_ATOMS: atom_id res chain seq x y z
N MET A 1 7.01 -9.64 34.81
CA MET A 1 6.85 -10.71 33.80
C MET A 1 6.85 -10.02 32.45
N SER A 2 7.99 -10.00 31.78
CA SER A 2 8.22 -9.28 30.51
C SER A 2 7.58 -10.00 29.35
N ASN A 3 6.75 -9.27 28.60
CA ASN A 3 6.02 -9.72 27.43
C ASN A 3 6.95 -10.27 26.33
N SER A 4 6.87 -11.58 26.10
CA SER A 4 7.55 -12.27 24.98
C SER A 4 6.76 -12.23 23.66
N ALA A 5 5.88 -11.26 23.46
CA ALA A 5 5.11 -11.11 22.22
C ALA A 5 5.86 -10.40 21.07
N SER A 6 7.04 -9.82 21.35
CA SER A 6 7.80 -8.97 20.41
C SER A 6 8.65 -9.70 19.37
N SER A 7 8.72 -11.03 19.32
CA SER A 7 9.72 -11.70 18.48
C SER A 7 9.21 -12.35 17.18
N LYS A 8 7.90 -12.44 16.97
CA LYS A 8 7.36 -13.22 15.84
C LYS A 8 7.40 -12.49 14.50
N HIS A 9 7.47 -11.17 14.50
CA HIS A 9 7.46 -10.33 13.29
C HIS A 9 8.60 -9.29 13.27
N SER A 10 9.76 -9.65 13.83
CA SER A 10 10.94 -8.78 13.90
C SER A 10 11.46 -8.31 12.53
N ASP A 11 11.12 -9.02 11.46
CA ASP A 11 11.52 -8.74 10.09
C ASP A 11 10.43 -8.04 9.28
N ALA A 12 9.39 -7.53 9.93
CA ALA A 12 8.32 -6.78 9.27
C ALA A 12 8.62 -5.28 9.23
N LEU A 13 8.19 -4.62 8.16
CA LEU A 13 8.35 -3.19 7.94
C LEU A 13 7.06 -2.60 7.34
N ILE A 14 6.54 -1.56 7.95
CA ILE A 14 5.53 -0.71 7.31
C ILE A 14 6.25 0.23 6.36
N ILE A 15 5.76 0.32 5.12
CA ILE A 15 6.27 1.26 4.13
C ILE A 15 5.15 2.14 3.59
N SER A 16 5.47 3.41 3.39
CA SER A 16 4.58 4.39 2.76
C SER A 16 5.38 5.31 1.85
N ALA A 17 4.71 6.14 1.08
CA ALA A 17 5.36 7.17 0.27
C ALA A 17 4.54 8.46 0.24
N ALA A 18 5.21 9.59 0.20
CA ALA A 18 4.54 10.88 0.07
C ALA A 18 5.31 11.84 -0.84
N SER A 19 4.56 12.66 -1.55
CA SER A 19 5.03 13.87 -2.21
C SER A 19 4.64 15.09 -1.36
N LYS A 20 5.05 16.28 -1.79
CA LYS A 20 4.69 17.56 -1.16
C LYS A 20 3.21 17.62 -0.75
N SER A 21 2.30 17.26 -1.66
CA SER A 21 0.85 17.38 -1.44
C SER A 21 0.27 16.37 -0.44
N PHE A 22 1.06 15.39 -0.01
CA PHE A 22 0.66 14.34 0.94
C PHE A 22 1.48 14.35 2.24
N GLY A 23 2.36 15.33 2.44
CA GLY A 23 3.21 15.38 3.63
C GLY A 23 2.42 15.40 4.93
N SER A 24 1.45 16.31 5.08
CA SER A 24 0.63 16.40 6.30
C SER A 24 -0.26 15.18 6.53
N THR A 25 -0.80 14.58 5.47
CA THR A 25 -1.58 13.34 5.61
C THR A 25 -0.70 12.14 5.97
N LEU A 26 0.54 12.11 5.50
CA LEU A 26 1.52 11.11 5.94
C LEU A 26 1.81 11.24 7.44
N LEU A 27 2.03 12.45 7.94
CA LEU A 27 2.24 12.67 9.37
C LEU A 27 1.02 12.21 10.20
N ALA A 28 -0.19 12.48 9.72
CA ALA A 28 -1.41 11.99 10.37
C ALA A 28 -1.53 10.46 10.35
N LEU A 29 -1.13 9.78 9.25
CA LEU A 29 -1.04 8.33 9.21
C LEU A 29 -0.09 7.81 10.30
N LEU A 30 1.11 8.38 10.41
CA LEU A 30 2.12 7.97 11.39
C LEU A 30 1.62 8.15 12.83
N GLY A 31 1.05 9.29 13.15
CA GLY A 31 0.47 9.51 14.47
C GLY A 31 -0.69 8.58 14.77
N SER A 32 -1.54 8.28 13.77
CA SER A 32 -2.62 7.30 13.96
C SER A 32 -2.11 5.88 14.19
N LEU A 33 -0.98 5.50 13.58
CA LEU A 33 -0.29 4.23 13.87
C LEU A 33 0.17 4.18 15.32
N ASN A 34 0.93 5.19 15.77
CA ASN A 34 1.43 5.24 17.15
C ASN A 34 0.30 5.22 18.18
N LEU A 35 -0.79 5.96 17.92
CA LEU A 35 -1.93 6.06 18.82
C LEU A 35 -2.75 4.76 18.88
N ASN A 36 -3.08 4.20 17.73
CA ASN A 36 -4.09 3.15 17.62
C ASN A 36 -3.52 1.74 17.38
N TRP A 37 -2.23 1.64 17.08
CA TRP A 37 -1.50 0.37 16.94
C TRP A 37 -0.07 0.47 17.51
N PRO A 38 0.10 0.70 18.83
CA PRO A 38 1.41 0.97 19.44
C PRO A 38 2.47 -0.13 19.23
N SER A 39 2.02 -1.36 18.93
CA SER A 39 2.89 -2.51 18.64
C SER A 39 3.20 -2.69 17.14
N HIS A 40 2.89 -1.70 16.31
CA HIS A 40 3.14 -1.80 14.86
C HIS A 40 4.63 -2.01 14.55
N PRO A 41 4.96 -2.65 13.42
CA PRO A 41 6.34 -2.75 12.93
C PRO A 41 6.99 -1.38 12.73
N PRO A 42 8.34 -1.32 12.67
CA PRO A 42 9.04 -0.11 12.24
C PRO A 42 8.49 0.44 10.93
N VAL A 43 8.64 1.76 10.73
CA VAL A 43 8.14 2.46 9.56
C VAL A 43 9.31 3.00 8.73
N MET A 44 9.24 2.88 7.41
CA MET A 44 10.13 3.52 6.44
C MET A 44 9.30 4.26 5.40
N ILE A 45 9.71 5.48 5.09
CA ILE A 45 9.01 6.36 4.15
C ILE A 45 9.83 6.56 2.88
N TYR A 46 9.19 6.41 1.74
CA TYR A 46 9.74 6.77 0.45
C TYR A 46 9.43 8.23 0.11
N ASP A 47 10.47 9.02 -0.10
CA ASP A 47 10.36 10.43 -0.49
C ASP A 47 10.16 10.55 -2.01
N LEU A 48 8.98 11.09 -2.39
CA LEU A 48 8.61 11.44 -3.76
C LEU A 48 8.77 12.95 -4.04
N GLY A 49 9.44 13.68 -3.16
CA GLY A 49 9.60 15.13 -3.21
C GLY A 49 8.73 15.83 -2.14
N MET A 50 8.90 15.45 -0.89
CA MET A 50 8.31 16.13 0.28
C MET A 50 8.98 17.47 0.56
N ASP A 51 8.28 18.35 1.26
CA ASP A 51 8.85 19.61 1.77
C ASP A 51 9.83 19.33 2.92
N THR A 52 10.77 20.27 3.11
CA THR A 52 11.87 20.12 4.08
C THR A 52 11.38 19.96 5.51
N ASP A 53 10.32 20.69 5.91
CA ASP A 53 9.72 20.61 7.24
C ASP A 53 9.17 19.21 7.55
N ILE A 54 8.56 18.55 6.57
CA ILE A 54 8.10 17.16 6.70
C ILE A 54 9.30 16.23 6.89
N LEU A 55 10.35 16.39 6.08
CA LEU A 55 11.56 15.58 6.18
C LEU A 55 12.27 15.77 7.54
N GLU A 56 12.32 16.99 8.05
CA GLU A 56 12.85 17.30 9.38
C GLU A 56 12.03 16.65 10.50
N THR A 57 10.69 16.70 10.40
CA THR A 57 9.79 16.04 11.36
C THR A 57 10.02 14.53 11.36
N LEU A 58 10.10 13.88 10.19
CA LEU A 58 10.38 12.44 10.08
C LEU A 58 11.73 12.10 10.71
N LYS A 59 12.76 12.91 10.46
CA LYS A 59 14.11 12.72 11.02
C LYS A 59 14.12 12.89 12.54
N ALA A 60 13.44 13.91 13.08
CA ALA A 60 13.35 14.14 14.51
C ALA A 60 12.69 12.96 15.24
N ASN A 61 11.76 12.28 14.61
CA ASN A 61 11.10 11.09 15.11
C ASN A 61 11.80 9.77 14.70
N GLN A 62 13.04 9.83 14.23
CA GLN A 62 13.89 8.69 13.87
C GLN A 62 13.27 7.77 12.80
N ILE A 63 12.33 8.28 11.99
CA ILE A 63 11.71 7.53 10.92
C ILE A 63 12.67 7.49 9.73
N GLN A 64 12.95 6.28 9.24
CA GLN A 64 13.80 6.10 8.08
C GLN A 64 13.14 6.66 6.82
N VAL A 65 13.88 7.50 6.10
CA VAL A 65 13.44 8.05 4.81
C VAL A 65 14.37 7.58 3.69
N ARG A 66 13.80 7.11 2.59
CA ARG A 66 14.52 6.70 1.39
C ARG A 66 14.00 7.47 0.17
N LYS A 67 14.88 8.12 -0.55
CA LYS A 67 14.53 8.84 -1.78
C LYS A 67 14.29 7.84 -2.92
N VAL A 68 13.18 7.99 -3.64
CA VAL A 68 12.93 7.23 -4.86
C VAL A 68 13.78 7.84 -6.00
N PRO A 69 14.63 7.05 -6.68
CA PRO A 69 15.40 7.52 -7.82
C PRO A 69 14.50 7.76 -9.04
N ALA A 70 14.95 8.59 -9.97
CA ALA A 70 14.32 8.75 -11.28
C ALA A 70 14.71 7.57 -12.20
N PHE A 71 14.15 6.37 -11.93
CA PHE A 71 14.54 5.14 -12.64
C PHE A 71 13.96 5.04 -14.06
N VAL A 72 12.86 5.77 -14.35
CA VAL A 72 12.30 5.98 -15.69
C VAL A 72 11.77 7.41 -15.83
N PRO A 73 11.57 7.95 -17.04
CA PRO A 73 11.06 9.33 -17.21
C PRO A 73 9.74 9.61 -16.51
N HIS A 74 8.80 8.66 -16.57
CA HIS A 74 7.44 8.74 -16.01
C HIS A 74 7.33 8.23 -14.56
N TRP A 75 8.44 8.07 -13.83
CA TRP A 75 8.46 7.44 -12.50
C TRP A 75 7.50 8.08 -11.47
N ARG A 76 7.20 9.38 -11.61
CA ARG A 76 6.24 10.10 -10.74
C ARG A 76 4.79 10.01 -11.22
N GLU A 77 4.59 9.60 -12.45
CA GLU A 77 3.28 9.49 -13.07
C GLU A 77 2.69 8.10 -12.85
N HIS A 78 1.37 7.97 -12.95
CA HIS A 78 0.69 6.68 -12.96
C HIS A 78 1.02 5.75 -11.78
N PHE A 79 1.43 6.32 -10.64
CA PHE A 79 1.89 5.55 -9.46
C PHE A 79 3.01 4.56 -9.77
N THR A 80 3.77 4.76 -10.84
CA THR A 80 4.89 3.93 -11.30
C THR A 80 5.89 3.60 -10.19
N TRP A 81 6.10 4.54 -9.25
CA TRP A 81 6.99 4.39 -8.10
C TRP A 81 6.53 3.32 -7.09
N LYS A 82 5.22 3.00 -6.99
CA LYS A 82 4.71 2.11 -5.94
C LYS A 82 5.23 0.67 -6.09
N PRO A 83 5.10 -0.03 -7.24
CA PRO A 83 5.69 -1.36 -7.41
C PRO A 83 7.22 -1.36 -7.27
N TRP A 84 7.88 -0.27 -7.65
CA TRP A 84 9.31 -0.11 -7.39
C TRP A 84 9.62 -0.09 -5.89
N CYS A 85 8.89 0.68 -5.09
CA CYS A 85 9.04 0.74 -3.62
C CYS A 85 8.79 -0.62 -2.97
N LEU A 86 7.75 -1.35 -3.39
CA LEU A 86 7.44 -2.70 -2.90
C LEU A 86 8.61 -3.66 -3.14
N ASN A 87 9.22 -3.60 -4.33
CA ASN A 87 10.36 -4.45 -4.66
C ASN A 87 11.64 -4.02 -3.93
N ASP A 88 11.89 -2.72 -3.75
CA ASP A 88 13.09 -2.14 -3.12
C ASP A 88 13.11 -2.33 -1.60
N ALA A 89 11.98 -2.37 -0.93
CA ALA A 89 11.89 -2.43 0.53
C ALA A 89 12.76 -3.54 1.13
N PRO A 90 13.57 -3.26 2.19
CA PRO A 90 14.63 -4.17 2.63
C PRO A 90 14.15 -5.30 3.55
N ALA A 91 12.88 -5.31 3.98
CA ALA A 91 12.35 -6.31 4.89
C ALA A 91 11.80 -7.54 4.16
N ARG A 92 11.71 -8.67 4.88
CA ARG A 92 11.05 -9.87 4.40
C ARG A 92 9.55 -9.68 4.30
N ASP A 93 8.93 -9.23 5.38
CA ASP A 93 7.50 -8.95 5.45
C ASP A 93 7.30 -7.43 5.33
N ILE A 94 6.57 -6.99 4.32
CA ILE A 94 6.29 -5.57 4.08
C ILE A 94 4.79 -5.31 4.16
N ILE A 95 4.42 -4.21 4.79
CA ILE A 95 3.04 -3.72 4.83
C ILE A 95 3.04 -2.35 4.17
N TRP A 96 2.40 -2.25 3.01
CA TRP A 96 2.21 -0.98 2.31
C TRP A 96 0.99 -0.26 2.86
N MET A 97 1.13 1.04 3.12
CA MET A 97 0.04 1.94 3.49
C MET A 97 0.13 3.22 2.69
N ASP A 98 -0.92 3.57 1.94
CA ASP A 98 -1.00 4.88 1.29
C ASP A 98 -1.04 6.00 2.36
N ALA A 99 -0.35 7.11 2.10
CA ALA A 99 -0.29 8.26 3.02
C ALA A 99 -1.66 8.88 3.34
N GLY A 100 -2.70 8.57 2.57
CA GLY A 100 -4.07 9.02 2.79
C GLY A 100 -4.93 8.07 3.63
N LEU A 101 -4.31 7.19 4.43
CA LEU A 101 -5.01 6.33 5.37
C LEU A 101 -4.90 6.86 6.79
N THR A 102 -5.89 6.55 7.61
CA THR A 102 -5.83 6.69 9.08
C THR A 102 -6.12 5.33 9.70
N ILE A 103 -5.24 4.91 10.59
CA ILE A 103 -5.40 3.65 11.32
C ILE A 103 -6.27 3.92 12.55
N LEU A 104 -7.34 3.15 12.71
CA LEU A 104 -8.31 3.30 13.79
C LEU A 104 -8.18 2.19 14.85
N ARG A 105 -7.59 1.05 14.49
CA ARG A 105 -7.39 -0.11 15.36
C ARG A 105 -6.20 -0.94 14.89
N PRO A 106 -5.61 -1.80 15.75
CA PRO A 106 -4.53 -2.69 15.36
C PRO A 106 -4.89 -3.57 14.15
N LEU A 107 -3.87 -3.89 13.33
CA LEU A 107 -3.98 -4.66 12.09
C LEU A 107 -3.19 -5.98 12.17
N ASP A 108 -3.14 -6.59 13.36
CA ASP A 108 -2.34 -7.81 13.59
C ASP A 108 -2.80 -9.00 12.74
N GLU A 109 -4.04 -8.98 12.23
CA GLU A 109 -4.57 -9.99 11.31
C GLU A 109 -3.78 -10.11 10.02
N ILE A 110 -3.13 -9.02 9.58
CA ILE A 110 -2.27 -9.03 8.39
C ILE A 110 -1.19 -10.11 8.52
N PHE A 111 -0.60 -10.26 9.70
CA PHE A 111 0.45 -11.27 9.93
C PHE A 111 -0.08 -12.69 9.83
N THR A 112 -1.32 -12.93 10.25
CA THR A 112 -1.95 -14.25 10.07
C THR A 112 -2.02 -14.62 8.59
N TRP A 113 -2.36 -13.67 7.73
CA TRP A 113 -2.42 -13.88 6.28
C TRP A 113 -1.03 -14.05 5.66
N LEU A 114 -0.04 -13.26 6.10
CA LEU A 114 1.33 -13.44 5.67
C LEU A 114 1.87 -14.83 6.04
N ASP A 115 1.48 -15.37 7.20
CA ASP A 115 1.87 -16.72 7.61
C ASP A 115 1.16 -17.83 6.82
N GLN A 116 -0.08 -17.61 6.42
CA GLN A 116 -0.89 -18.62 5.71
C GLN A 116 -0.62 -18.67 4.21
N VAL A 117 -0.61 -17.50 3.55
CA VAL A 117 -0.57 -17.41 2.09
C VAL A 117 0.54 -16.50 1.56
N GLY A 118 1.23 -15.78 2.46
CA GLY A 118 2.36 -14.92 2.13
C GLY A 118 1.99 -13.52 1.63
N TYR A 119 0.71 -13.19 1.52
CA TYR A 119 0.26 -11.86 1.12
C TYR A 119 -1.08 -11.49 1.76
N PHE A 120 -1.39 -10.19 1.75
CA PHE A 120 -2.67 -9.62 2.14
C PHE A 120 -3.06 -8.54 1.15
N MET A 121 -4.19 -8.70 0.47
CA MET A 121 -4.85 -7.67 -0.35
C MET A 121 -6.34 -7.84 -0.23
N LEU A 122 -7.06 -6.74 -0.04
CA LEU A 122 -8.52 -6.74 0.01
C LEU A 122 -9.11 -6.82 -1.41
N VAL A 123 -10.37 -7.21 -1.50
CA VAL A 123 -11.13 -7.20 -2.76
C VAL A 123 -11.95 -5.92 -2.83
N ASN A 124 -11.97 -5.28 -3.99
CA ASN A 124 -12.82 -4.14 -4.28
C ASN A 124 -14.11 -4.61 -4.99
N TYR A 125 -15.11 -3.74 -5.08
CA TYR A 125 -16.35 -4.01 -5.82
C TYR A 125 -16.19 -3.80 -7.33
N GLU A 126 -15.24 -2.96 -7.76
CA GLU A 126 -14.97 -2.70 -9.17
C GLU A 126 -14.32 -3.92 -9.85
N LEU A 127 -14.60 -4.07 -11.15
CA LEU A 127 -14.08 -5.16 -11.96
C LEU A 127 -12.86 -4.73 -12.77
N LEU A 128 -11.90 -5.63 -12.91
CA LEU A 128 -10.73 -5.46 -13.79
C LEU A 128 -11.12 -5.25 -15.26
N ASP A 129 -12.30 -5.73 -15.67
CA ASP A 129 -12.88 -5.48 -17.01
C ASP A 129 -12.78 -4.00 -17.40
N TYR A 130 -13.06 -3.11 -16.44
CA TYR A 130 -13.11 -1.66 -16.63
C TYR A 130 -11.84 -0.95 -16.13
N GLU A 131 -11.07 -1.58 -15.26
CA GLU A 131 -9.96 -0.94 -14.57
C GLU A 131 -8.56 -1.40 -15.01
N ALA A 132 -8.49 -2.44 -15.88
CA ALA A 132 -7.24 -2.88 -16.46
C ALA A 132 -7.25 -2.71 -17.99
N SER A 133 -6.28 -2.01 -18.54
CA SER A 133 -6.13 -1.86 -19.99
C SER A 133 -5.62 -3.15 -20.64
N GLU A 134 -5.83 -3.33 -21.95
CA GLU A 134 -5.26 -4.43 -22.71
C GLU A 134 -3.73 -4.41 -22.69
N ALA A 135 -3.14 -3.20 -22.74
CA ALA A 135 -1.69 -3.04 -22.64
C ALA A 135 -1.16 -3.57 -21.30
N ALA A 136 -1.87 -3.32 -20.19
CA ALA A 136 -1.51 -3.88 -18.89
C ALA A 136 -1.62 -5.42 -18.89
N CYS A 137 -2.68 -5.98 -19.48
CA CYS A 137 -2.81 -7.45 -19.62
C CYS A 137 -1.65 -8.05 -20.39
N HIS A 138 -1.31 -7.51 -21.57
CA HIS A 138 -0.18 -7.97 -22.37
C HIS A 138 1.15 -7.86 -21.64
N ALA A 139 1.39 -6.74 -20.96
CA ALA A 139 2.61 -6.54 -20.16
C ALA A 139 2.72 -7.53 -19.00
N CYS A 140 1.60 -7.92 -18.39
CA CYS A 140 1.52 -8.98 -17.39
C CYS A 140 1.59 -10.41 -17.98
N GLY A 141 1.67 -10.56 -19.31
CA GLY A 141 1.74 -11.87 -19.99
C GLY A 141 0.43 -12.65 -19.88
N VAL A 142 -0.71 -11.98 -19.89
CA VAL A 142 -2.05 -12.57 -19.92
C VAL A 142 -2.86 -12.04 -21.10
N SER A 143 -3.89 -12.79 -21.55
CA SER A 143 -4.80 -12.29 -22.58
C SER A 143 -5.69 -11.18 -22.02
N PRO A 144 -6.25 -10.27 -22.85
CA PRO A 144 -7.21 -9.27 -22.41
C PRO A 144 -8.44 -9.85 -21.70
N GLU A 145 -8.88 -11.03 -22.11
CA GLU A 145 -10.05 -11.72 -21.53
C GLU A 145 -9.77 -12.23 -20.11
N PHE A 146 -8.51 -12.42 -19.76
CA PHE A 146 -8.11 -12.87 -18.41
C PHE A 146 -8.66 -11.98 -17.30
N ARG A 147 -8.86 -10.67 -17.57
CA ARG A 147 -9.39 -9.71 -16.60
C ARG A 147 -10.89 -9.86 -16.32
N PHE A 148 -11.65 -10.51 -17.24
CA PHE A 148 -13.11 -10.54 -17.17
C PHE A 148 -13.62 -11.27 -15.93
N GLY A 149 -14.60 -10.65 -15.27
CA GLY A 149 -15.23 -11.17 -14.06
C GLY A 149 -14.34 -11.19 -12.81
N LYS A 150 -13.14 -10.60 -12.87
CA LYS A 150 -12.26 -10.46 -11.71
C LYS A 150 -12.40 -9.09 -11.07
N HIS A 151 -12.45 -9.08 -9.75
CA HIS A 151 -12.46 -7.83 -9.00
C HIS A 151 -11.07 -7.18 -8.96
N THR A 152 -11.02 -5.86 -8.88
CA THR A 152 -9.77 -5.16 -8.57
C THR A 152 -9.39 -5.36 -7.11
N LEU A 153 -8.09 -5.28 -6.83
CA LEU A 153 -7.53 -5.39 -5.49
C LEU A 153 -6.97 -4.02 -5.09
N PRO A 154 -7.56 -3.34 -4.08
CA PRO A 154 -7.12 -2.00 -3.69
C PRO A 154 -5.66 -1.98 -3.28
N SER A 155 -4.87 -1.10 -3.88
CA SER A 155 -3.43 -0.97 -3.59
C SER A 155 -3.11 0.02 -2.46
N GLY A 156 -4.12 0.49 -1.72
CA GLY A 156 -3.92 1.44 -0.62
C GLY A 156 -3.43 0.80 0.68
N LEU A 157 -3.84 -0.45 0.94
CA LEU A 157 -3.37 -1.28 2.04
C LEU A 157 -3.07 -2.68 1.51
N MET A 158 -1.82 -3.10 1.59
CA MET A 158 -1.34 -4.39 1.10
C MET A 158 -0.24 -4.91 2.00
N ALA A 159 -0.05 -6.23 2.04
CA ALA A 159 1.15 -6.79 2.66
C ALA A 159 1.68 -7.97 1.84
N PHE A 160 2.99 -8.17 1.87
CA PHE A 160 3.68 -9.21 1.13
C PHE A 160 4.85 -9.77 1.91
N ARG A 161 4.96 -11.10 1.92
CA ARG A 161 6.18 -11.80 2.33
C ARG A 161 7.06 -11.97 1.11
N LYS A 162 8.17 -11.27 1.05
CA LYS A 162 9.08 -11.20 -0.11
C LYS A 162 9.93 -12.46 -0.25
N GLU A 163 9.28 -13.60 -0.43
CA GLU A 163 9.92 -14.90 -0.65
C GLU A 163 9.31 -15.63 -1.85
N GLY A 164 10.07 -16.49 -2.50
CA GLY A 164 9.62 -17.35 -3.59
C GLY A 164 8.80 -16.58 -4.65
N ARG A 165 7.65 -17.11 -5.03
CA ARG A 165 6.78 -16.58 -6.09
C ARG A 165 6.32 -15.14 -5.83
N ILE A 166 6.16 -14.73 -4.57
CA ILE A 166 5.75 -13.36 -4.24
C ILE A 166 6.88 -12.39 -4.55
N LYS A 167 8.13 -12.72 -4.18
CA LYS A 167 9.30 -11.92 -4.52
C LYS A 167 9.44 -11.76 -6.05
N ASP A 168 9.25 -12.85 -6.79
CA ASP A 168 9.33 -12.84 -8.25
C ASP A 168 8.21 -11.97 -8.85
N MET A 169 6.98 -12.08 -8.34
CA MET A 169 5.85 -11.24 -8.74
C MET A 169 6.10 -9.76 -8.49
N LEU A 170 6.63 -9.38 -7.33
CA LEU A 170 6.95 -7.97 -7.02
C LEU A 170 8.07 -7.44 -7.92
N SER A 171 9.06 -8.27 -8.25
CA SER A 171 10.12 -7.93 -9.20
C SER A 171 9.57 -7.78 -10.62
N GLU A 172 8.63 -8.65 -11.03
CA GLU A 172 7.92 -8.54 -12.31
C GLU A 172 7.08 -7.25 -12.35
N ALA A 173 6.34 -6.92 -11.29
CA ALA A 173 5.57 -5.68 -11.21
C ALA A 173 6.47 -4.44 -11.36
N ALA A 174 7.60 -4.40 -10.65
CA ALA A 174 8.56 -3.30 -10.72
C ALA A 174 9.18 -3.15 -12.13
N ARG A 175 9.35 -4.25 -12.87
CA ARG A 175 9.81 -4.25 -14.25
C ARG A 175 8.71 -3.75 -15.21
N ILE A 176 7.48 -4.21 -15.04
CA ILE A 176 6.34 -3.85 -15.91
C ILE A 176 6.06 -2.36 -15.86
N VAL A 177 6.10 -1.73 -14.68
CA VAL A 177 5.83 -0.30 -14.55
C VAL A 177 6.91 0.59 -15.19
N CYS A 178 8.01 0.03 -15.64
CA CYS A 178 9.00 0.74 -16.46
C CYS A 178 8.52 0.93 -17.92
N ASP A 179 7.52 0.17 -18.36
CA ASP A 179 6.83 0.40 -19.64
C ASP A 179 5.67 1.37 -19.43
N GLU A 180 5.81 2.58 -19.94
CA GLU A 180 4.78 3.61 -19.82
C GLU A 180 3.43 3.16 -20.41
N ALA A 181 3.44 2.39 -21.50
CA ALA A 181 2.21 1.91 -22.13
C ALA A 181 1.40 0.96 -21.22
N ALA A 182 2.09 0.21 -20.34
CA ALA A 182 1.43 -0.69 -19.40
C ALA A 182 0.73 0.04 -18.25
N VAL A 183 1.27 1.20 -17.82
CA VAL A 183 0.72 1.99 -16.71
C VAL A 183 -0.12 3.17 -17.13
N LYS A 184 0.07 3.66 -18.37
CA LYS A 184 -0.68 4.79 -18.92
C LYS A 184 -2.07 4.34 -19.35
N ALA A 185 -3.07 5.03 -18.88
CA ALA A 185 -4.45 4.71 -19.22
C ALA A 185 -4.76 4.91 -20.70
N THR A 186 -5.16 3.86 -21.39
CA THR A 186 -5.95 3.92 -22.62
C THR A 186 -7.45 3.87 -22.32
N LEU A 187 -7.82 3.37 -21.12
CA LEU A 187 -9.16 3.41 -20.58
C LEU A 187 -9.26 4.52 -19.53
N PRO A 188 -10.30 5.37 -19.54
CA PRO A 188 -10.48 6.43 -18.53
C PRO A 188 -10.49 5.92 -17.09
N THR A 189 -10.84 4.66 -16.89
CA THR A 189 -10.98 4.00 -15.58
C THR A 189 -9.76 3.19 -15.18
N HIS A 190 -8.71 3.12 -16.02
CA HIS A 190 -7.51 2.33 -15.70
C HIS A 190 -6.86 2.74 -14.38
N ARG A 191 -6.55 1.74 -13.54
CA ARG A 191 -6.01 1.93 -12.18
C ARG A 191 -4.50 1.70 -12.06
N HIS A 192 -3.75 1.95 -13.12
CA HIS A 192 -2.29 2.01 -13.11
C HIS A 192 -1.62 0.82 -12.37
N ASP A 193 -0.91 1.11 -11.26
CA ASP A 193 -0.25 0.13 -10.40
C ASP A 193 -1.20 -0.92 -9.83
N GLN A 194 -2.41 -0.51 -9.43
CA GLN A 194 -3.45 -1.41 -8.87
C GLN A 194 -3.87 -2.47 -9.90
N ALA A 195 -4.05 -2.09 -11.17
CA ALA A 195 -4.41 -3.02 -12.23
C ALA A 195 -3.29 -4.06 -12.45
N ILE A 196 -2.03 -3.62 -12.50
CA ILE A 196 -0.87 -4.51 -12.69
C ILE A 196 -0.73 -5.48 -11.52
N LEU A 197 -0.78 -4.99 -10.28
CA LEU A 197 -0.68 -5.83 -9.08
C LEU A 197 -1.83 -6.83 -9.01
N SER A 198 -3.06 -6.41 -9.35
CA SER A 198 -4.22 -7.31 -9.38
C SER A 198 -4.05 -8.41 -10.42
N LEU A 199 -3.69 -8.06 -11.66
CA LEU A 199 -3.46 -9.04 -12.74
C LEU A 199 -2.38 -10.06 -12.37
N LEU A 200 -1.26 -9.59 -11.83
CA LEU A 200 -0.16 -10.46 -11.43
C LEU A 200 -0.52 -11.34 -10.25
N LEU A 201 -1.29 -10.85 -9.29
CA LEU A 201 -1.74 -11.67 -8.17
C LEU A 201 -2.67 -12.79 -8.64
N TYR A 202 -3.67 -12.47 -9.48
CA TYR A 202 -4.56 -13.49 -10.07
C TYR A 202 -3.83 -14.48 -10.98
N LYS A 203 -2.79 -14.03 -11.70
CA LYS A 203 -1.95 -14.90 -12.54
C LYS A 203 -1.16 -15.92 -11.72
N ASN A 204 -0.68 -15.52 -10.54
CA ASN A 204 0.24 -16.31 -9.76
C ASN A 204 -0.42 -17.13 -8.64
N PHE A 205 -1.63 -16.75 -8.19
CA PHE A 205 -2.30 -17.37 -7.05
C PHE A 205 -3.77 -17.65 -7.34
N GLU A 206 -4.25 -18.82 -6.92
CA GLU A 206 -5.63 -19.26 -7.22
C GLU A 206 -6.70 -18.51 -6.41
N HIS A 207 -6.36 -18.09 -5.19
CA HIS A 207 -7.30 -17.45 -4.27
C HIS A 207 -6.71 -16.18 -3.65
N PRO A 208 -6.68 -15.05 -4.38
CA PRO A 208 -6.14 -13.81 -3.84
C PRO A 208 -7.10 -13.09 -2.87
N LEU A 209 -8.18 -13.72 -2.44
CA LEU A 209 -9.35 -13.01 -1.94
C LEU A 209 -9.38 -12.90 -0.43
N PHE A 210 -9.45 -11.67 0.04
CA PHE A 210 -9.74 -11.38 1.43
C PHE A 210 -10.97 -10.49 1.50
N SER A 211 -12.00 -10.99 2.18
CA SER A 211 -13.19 -10.20 2.41
C SER A 211 -12.88 -9.04 3.36
N ASP A 212 -13.57 -7.96 3.18
CA ASP A 212 -13.61 -6.78 4.02
C ASP A 212 -13.99 -7.06 5.49
N GLY A 213 -14.55 -8.26 5.78
CA GLY A 213 -14.93 -8.65 7.15
C GLY A 213 -13.78 -8.72 8.15
N LEU A 214 -12.51 -8.78 7.70
CA LEU A 214 -11.34 -8.81 8.58
C LEU A 214 -10.80 -7.41 8.90
N ILE A 215 -10.69 -6.58 7.88
CA ILE A 215 -10.24 -5.20 7.96
C ILE A 215 -11.15 -4.37 7.08
N TYR A 216 -12.02 -3.59 7.68
CA TYR A 216 -12.84 -2.68 6.91
C TYR A 216 -11.99 -1.48 6.50
N LEU A 217 -11.74 -1.40 5.19
CA LEU A 217 -11.06 -0.28 4.52
C LEU A 217 -12.14 0.59 3.87
N GLY A 218 -12.61 1.61 4.55
CA GLY A 218 -13.77 2.39 4.11
C GLY A 218 -13.53 3.88 3.97
N TRP A 219 -14.40 4.50 3.19
CA TRP A 219 -14.45 5.95 2.97
C TRP A 219 -15.33 6.67 4.00
N GLU A 220 -16.18 5.93 4.69
CA GLU A 220 -17.09 6.45 5.69
C GLU A 220 -16.31 6.97 6.90
N ALA A 221 -16.84 8.03 7.52
CA ALA A 221 -16.25 8.60 8.72
C ALA A 221 -16.09 7.51 9.82
N PRO A 222 -15.07 7.59 10.70
CA PRO A 222 -14.71 6.54 11.64
C PRO A 222 -15.93 6.16 12.44
N ASP A 223 -16.69 6.59 13.08
CA ASP A 223 -17.75 6.10 13.99
C ASP A 223 -19.05 5.65 13.29
N THR A 224 -19.08 5.62 11.96
CA THR A 224 -20.28 5.25 11.21
C THR A 224 -20.36 3.75 10.88
N VAL A 225 -19.22 3.05 10.87
CA VAL A 225 -19.14 1.62 10.55
C VAL A 225 -18.56 0.86 11.74
N PRO A 226 -19.34 0.00 12.39
CA PRO A 226 -18.84 -0.83 13.48
C PRO A 226 -17.68 -1.74 13.03
N GLY A 227 -16.59 -1.73 13.81
CA GLY A 227 -15.44 -2.58 13.52
C GLY A 227 -14.47 -2.07 12.46
N GLN A 228 -14.70 -0.90 11.88
CA GLN A 228 -13.78 -0.25 10.96
C GLN A 228 -12.38 -0.11 11.58
N LYS A 229 -11.36 -0.56 10.88
CA LYS A 229 -9.97 -0.51 11.33
C LYS A 229 -9.13 0.51 10.57
N VAL A 230 -9.53 0.82 9.34
CA VAL A 230 -8.81 1.76 8.48
C VAL A 230 -9.80 2.71 7.82
N TRP A 231 -9.50 3.99 7.90
CA TRP A 231 -10.26 5.02 7.21
C TRP A 231 -9.45 5.53 6.00
N VAL A 232 -10.07 5.49 4.81
CA VAL A 232 -9.49 6.05 3.59
C VAL A 232 -9.87 7.52 3.51
N ASN A 233 -9.15 8.37 4.24
CA ASN A 233 -9.46 9.79 4.30
C ASN A 233 -8.87 10.60 3.14
N ARG A 234 -7.78 10.14 2.53
CA ARG A 234 -7.01 10.87 1.51
C ARG A 234 -6.73 12.31 1.96
N ARG A 235 -7.40 13.30 1.31
CA ARG A 235 -7.29 14.73 1.63
C ARG A 235 -8.51 15.28 2.37
N LEU A 236 -9.43 14.40 2.78
CA LEU A 236 -10.66 14.79 3.44
C LEU A 236 -10.51 14.96 4.96
N LEU A 237 -9.34 14.59 5.50
CA LEU A 237 -9.03 14.79 6.91
C LEU A 237 -9.01 16.31 7.21
N ARG A 238 -9.83 16.75 8.14
CA ARG A 238 -9.86 18.15 8.57
C ARG A 238 -8.54 18.52 9.25
N GLU A 239 -8.16 19.79 9.22
CA GLU A 239 -6.87 20.23 9.79
C GLU A 239 -6.79 19.94 11.31
N GLU A 240 -7.90 20.05 12.03
CA GLU A 240 -7.98 19.70 13.46
C GLU A 240 -7.75 18.21 13.73
N ASP A 241 -8.27 17.33 12.87
CA ASP A 241 -8.06 15.87 12.98
C ASP A 241 -6.62 15.51 12.62
N LYS A 242 -6.02 16.18 11.63
CA LYS A 242 -4.60 16.02 11.31
C LYS A 242 -3.72 16.43 12.48
N ALA A 243 -3.98 17.58 13.08
CA ALA A 243 -3.22 18.07 14.23
C ALA A 243 -3.28 17.08 15.38
N HIS A 244 -4.47 16.55 15.69
CA HIS A 244 -4.63 15.54 16.74
C HIS A 244 -3.72 14.31 16.51
N PHE A 245 -3.66 13.78 15.29
CA PHE A 245 -2.77 12.64 15.01
C PHE A 245 -1.29 13.02 15.00
N ILE A 246 -0.94 14.19 14.44
CA ILE A 246 0.45 14.65 14.35
C ILE A 246 1.09 14.79 15.75
N ASP A 247 0.32 15.15 16.76
CA ASP A 247 0.78 15.23 18.15
C ASP A 247 1.25 13.87 18.73
N HIS A 248 0.98 12.77 18.03
CA HIS A 248 1.36 11.41 18.43
C HIS A 248 2.50 10.80 17.60
N ILE A 249 3.18 11.59 16.76
CA ILE A 249 4.32 11.10 15.96
C ILE A 249 5.56 10.85 16.84
#